data_61c2887847bd0886db0027b8db22f8a8
#
_entry.id   61c2887847bd0886db0027b8db22f8a8
#
_cell.length_a   1.000
_cell.length_b   1.000
_cell.length_c   1.000
_cell.angle_alpha   90.00
_cell.angle_beta   90.00
_cell.angle_gamma   90.00
#
_symmetry.space_group_name_H-M   'P 1'
#
loop_
_entity.id
_entity.type
_entity.pdbx_description
1 polymer ?
#
loop_
_entity_poly.entity_id
_entity_poly.type
_entity_poly.pdbx_seq_one_letter_code
_entity_poly.pdbx_strand_id
1 'polypeptide(L)'
;MTLPPKPPSRVNKVSFFQYIKLFRQDILSAQPARLYRAWMAEFRTPFFRSYMINQPELINTVLRERPDDFPKSDRVKEGLAPLLGNSVFVTNGEVWKAQRRIIDPAFEGGRLREIYPAIWDAAVAAVSRLSEKAGQGPVEMESVTSHVAADVIFRTLFSIPIENEVAAKVFSEFKDYQRSQPIVNIGALLPMPKWMPRFFNKRTKETARNIRGLIAQLTYQRLEEIKAGTAPDDLATKIMTTPDPETGKCFT
;
A
#
# COMPACT_ATOMS: atom_id res chain seq x y z
N MET A 1 26.58 18.58 -8.87
CA MET A 1 25.46 17.76 -8.35
C MET A 1 25.89 16.30 -8.35
N THR A 2 26.00 15.69 -7.19
CA THR A 2 26.21 14.24 -7.08
C THR A 2 24.87 13.55 -7.37
N LEU A 3 24.83 12.73 -8.42
CA LEU A 3 23.66 11.91 -8.70
C LEU A 3 23.47 10.87 -7.57
N PRO A 4 22.23 10.55 -7.20
CA PRO A 4 21.97 9.50 -6.23
C PRO A 4 22.58 8.18 -6.71
N PRO A 5 23.04 7.30 -5.79
CA PRO A 5 23.63 6.03 -6.16
C PRO A 5 22.62 5.18 -6.91
N LYS A 6 23.04 4.66 -8.05
CA LYS A 6 22.22 3.74 -8.84
C LYS A 6 22.19 2.38 -8.16
N PRO A 7 21.01 1.74 -8.02
CA PRO A 7 20.93 0.40 -7.49
C PRO A 7 21.80 -0.59 -8.28
N PRO A 8 22.39 -1.62 -7.63
CA PRO A 8 23.06 -2.70 -8.34
C PRO A 8 22.12 -3.29 -9.39
N SER A 9 22.66 -3.59 -10.56
CA SER A 9 21.88 -4.17 -11.65
C SER A 9 22.76 -5.14 -12.44
N ARG A 10 22.17 -6.23 -12.94
CA ARG A 10 22.93 -7.21 -13.73
C ARG A 10 23.19 -6.70 -15.15
N VAL A 11 24.34 -7.01 -15.67
CA VAL A 11 24.74 -6.70 -17.06
C VAL A 11 24.34 -7.84 -17.99
N ASN A 12 24.58 -9.09 -17.59
CA ASN A 12 24.40 -10.27 -18.41
C ASN A 12 23.01 -10.88 -18.31
N LYS A 13 22.62 -11.63 -19.35
CA LYS A 13 21.47 -12.53 -19.29
C LYS A 13 21.76 -13.65 -18.30
N VAL A 14 20.75 -14.03 -17.53
CA VAL A 14 20.82 -15.13 -16.56
C VAL A 14 19.70 -16.13 -16.86
N SER A 15 19.89 -17.39 -16.42
CA SER A 15 18.84 -18.38 -16.50
C SER A 15 17.65 -18.02 -15.61
N PHE A 16 16.48 -18.60 -15.88
CA PHE A 16 15.27 -18.36 -15.09
C PHE A 16 15.46 -18.68 -13.60
N PHE A 17 16.11 -19.79 -13.29
CA PHE A 17 16.39 -20.17 -11.89
C PHE A 17 17.35 -19.18 -11.20
N GLN A 18 18.35 -18.74 -11.90
CA GLN A 18 19.29 -17.72 -11.38
C GLN A 18 18.58 -16.37 -11.20
N TYR A 19 17.69 -15.99 -12.12
CA TYR A 19 16.85 -14.81 -11.97
C TYR A 19 15.99 -14.87 -10.71
N ILE A 20 15.30 -15.99 -10.44
CA ILE A 20 14.51 -16.18 -9.22
C ILE A 20 15.40 -16.07 -7.98
N LYS A 21 16.60 -16.67 -7.99
CA LYS A 21 17.55 -16.59 -6.88
C LYS A 21 17.94 -15.14 -6.60
N LEU A 22 18.34 -14.38 -7.63
CA LEU A 22 18.68 -12.95 -7.50
C LEU A 22 17.49 -12.12 -7.02
N PHE A 23 16.32 -12.35 -7.60
CA PHE A 23 15.09 -11.64 -7.24
C PHE A 23 14.68 -11.84 -5.76
N ARG A 24 14.98 -13.02 -5.20
CA ARG A 24 14.77 -13.30 -3.78
C ARG A 24 15.79 -12.62 -2.87
N GLN A 25 16.97 -12.32 -3.36
CA GLN A 25 18.00 -11.59 -2.62
C GLN A 25 17.74 -10.08 -2.64
N ASP A 26 17.51 -9.56 -3.84
CA ASP A 26 17.22 -8.15 -4.06
C ASP A 26 16.50 -7.97 -5.41
N ILE A 27 15.30 -7.43 -5.36
CA ILE A 27 14.46 -7.19 -6.55
C ILE A 27 15.16 -6.31 -7.59
N LEU A 28 15.87 -5.28 -7.14
CA LEU A 28 16.48 -4.29 -8.03
C LEU A 28 17.73 -4.86 -8.71
N SER A 29 18.58 -5.55 -7.97
CA SER A 29 19.81 -6.16 -8.52
C SER A 29 19.53 -7.29 -9.50
N ALA A 30 18.37 -7.95 -9.40
CA ALA A 30 17.92 -8.94 -10.37
C ALA A 30 17.60 -8.36 -11.75
N GLN A 31 17.31 -7.04 -11.81
CA GLN A 31 16.90 -6.39 -13.05
C GLN A 31 18.11 -6.10 -13.96
N PRO A 32 17.96 -6.24 -15.29
CA PRO A 32 19.03 -5.87 -16.21
C PRO A 32 19.24 -4.35 -16.25
N ALA A 33 20.49 -3.89 -16.29
CA ALA A 33 20.85 -2.49 -16.29
C ALA A 33 20.16 -1.66 -17.39
N ARG A 34 19.85 -2.28 -18.53
CA ARG A 34 19.13 -1.64 -19.64
C ARG A 34 17.72 -1.19 -19.28
N LEU A 35 17.05 -1.81 -18.29
CA LEU A 35 15.69 -1.43 -17.88
C LEU A 35 15.62 0.01 -17.36
N TYR A 36 16.66 0.49 -16.72
CA TYR A 36 16.72 1.86 -16.19
C TYR A 36 16.75 2.94 -17.29
N ARG A 37 16.93 2.53 -18.56
CA ARG A 37 16.95 3.44 -19.72
C ARG A 37 15.88 3.09 -20.76
N ALA A 38 15.21 1.95 -20.61
CA ALA A 38 14.17 1.52 -21.55
C ALA A 38 12.88 2.30 -21.29
N TRP A 39 12.24 2.76 -22.34
CA TRP A 39 10.91 3.36 -22.27
C TRP A 39 9.84 2.31 -21.94
N MET A 40 10.02 1.09 -22.44
CA MET A 40 9.21 -0.09 -22.13
C MET A 40 10.05 -1.35 -22.22
N ALA A 41 9.79 -2.32 -21.39
CA ALA A 41 10.37 -3.64 -21.47
C ALA A 41 9.33 -4.74 -21.33
N GLU A 42 9.41 -5.75 -22.19
CA GLU A 42 8.57 -6.94 -22.13
C GLU A 42 9.30 -8.07 -21.42
N PHE A 43 8.62 -8.73 -20.50
CA PHE A 43 9.05 -9.95 -19.84
C PHE A 43 8.10 -11.06 -20.24
N ARG A 44 8.63 -12.10 -20.88
CA ARG A 44 7.88 -13.30 -21.25
C ARG A 44 8.22 -14.44 -20.30
N THR A 45 7.20 -15.01 -19.72
CA THR A 45 7.27 -16.29 -19.02
C THR A 45 6.42 -17.30 -19.79
N PRO A 46 6.53 -18.61 -19.51
CA PRO A 46 5.64 -19.61 -20.13
C PRO A 46 4.16 -19.34 -19.87
N PHE A 47 3.83 -18.59 -18.83
CA PHE A 47 2.47 -18.43 -18.32
C PHE A 47 1.87 -17.05 -18.54
N PHE A 48 2.70 -16.00 -18.73
CA PHE A 48 2.22 -14.65 -18.92
C PHE A 48 3.28 -13.73 -19.54
N ARG A 49 2.80 -12.65 -20.11
CA ARG A 49 3.60 -11.49 -20.52
C ARG A 49 3.42 -10.37 -19.52
N SER A 50 4.51 -9.72 -19.14
CA SER A 50 4.50 -8.55 -18.28
C SER A 50 5.24 -7.42 -18.98
N TYR A 51 4.69 -6.22 -18.90
CA TYR A 51 5.29 -5.03 -19.48
C TYR A 51 5.65 -4.06 -18.34
N MET A 52 6.89 -3.63 -18.33
CA MET A 52 7.36 -2.57 -17.44
C MET A 52 7.44 -1.29 -18.28
N ILE A 53 6.65 -0.28 -17.92
CA ILE A 53 6.60 1.01 -18.60
C ILE A 53 7.36 2.04 -17.77
N ASN A 54 8.09 2.94 -18.44
CA ASN A 54 8.95 3.94 -17.80
C ASN A 54 8.80 5.34 -18.42
N GLN A 55 7.94 5.49 -19.42
CA GLN A 55 7.63 6.79 -20.02
C GLN A 55 6.38 7.40 -19.37
N PRO A 56 6.40 8.72 -19.04
CA PRO A 56 5.26 9.43 -18.49
C PRO A 56 3.99 9.30 -19.36
N GLU A 57 4.12 9.33 -20.70
CA GLU A 57 3.01 9.21 -21.63
C GLU A 57 2.31 7.85 -21.53
N LEU A 58 3.09 6.77 -21.46
CA LEU A 58 2.56 5.42 -21.27
C LEU A 58 1.90 5.25 -19.91
N ILE A 59 2.49 5.84 -18.87
CA ILE A 59 1.92 5.83 -17.51
C ILE A 59 0.61 6.60 -17.50
N ASN A 60 0.55 7.76 -18.14
CA ASN A 60 -0.68 8.56 -18.30
C ASN A 60 -1.77 7.77 -19.03
N THR A 61 -1.42 7.10 -20.13
CA THR A 61 -2.36 6.27 -20.88
C THR A 61 -2.96 5.17 -20.02
N VAL A 62 -2.12 4.45 -19.25
CA VAL A 62 -2.58 3.33 -18.40
C VAL A 62 -3.42 3.80 -17.22
N LEU A 63 -3.01 4.90 -16.56
CA LEU A 63 -3.60 5.28 -15.28
C LEU A 63 -4.73 6.31 -15.41
N ARG A 64 -4.77 7.08 -16.48
CA ARG A 64 -5.64 8.24 -16.60
C ARG A 64 -6.53 8.24 -17.84
N GLU A 65 -5.95 7.95 -19.02
CA GLU A 65 -6.70 8.01 -20.27
C GLU A 65 -7.56 6.76 -20.50
N ARG A 66 -7.01 5.58 -20.18
CA ARG A 66 -7.64 4.29 -20.48
C ARG A 66 -7.58 3.30 -19.31
N PRO A 67 -7.93 3.69 -18.07
CA PRO A 67 -7.79 2.82 -16.89
C PRO A 67 -8.65 1.55 -16.99
N ASP A 68 -9.78 1.57 -17.69
CA ASP A 68 -10.66 0.42 -17.84
C ASP A 68 -10.04 -0.68 -18.73
N ASP A 69 -9.09 -0.33 -19.63
CA ASP A 69 -8.38 -1.29 -20.47
C ASP A 69 -7.24 -2.02 -19.71
N PHE A 70 -6.85 -1.49 -18.56
CA PHE A 70 -5.76 -2.00 -17.74
C PHE A 70 -6.24 -2.39 -16.31
N PRO A 71 -7.16 -3.33 -16.19
CA PRO A 71 -7.67 -3.74 -14.89
C PRO A 71 -6.57 -4.36 -14.03
N LYS A 72 -6.70 -4.24 -12.72
CA LYS A 72 -5.82 -4.92 -11.77
C LYS A 72 -5.90 -6.42 -11.98
N SER A 73 -4.75 -7.08 -12.06
CA SER A 73 -4.71 -8.51 -12.34
C SER A 73 -5.27 -9.34 -11.17
N ASP A 74 -5.88 -10.48 -11.48
CA ASP A 74 -6.35 -11.43 -10.46
C ASP A 74 -5.21 -11.86 -9.50
N ARG A 75 -3.95 -11.86 -9.96
CA ARG A 75 -2.78 -12.16 -9.14
C ARG A 75 -2.55 -11.15 -8.03
N VAL A 76 -2.67 -9.85 -8.35
CA VAL A 76 -2.57 -8.77 -7.35
C VAL A 76 -3.72 -8.89 -6.37
N LYS A 77 -4.94 -9.10 -6.87
CA LYS A 77 -6.13 -9.29 -6.05
C LYS A 77 -5.95 -10.46 -5.08
N GLU A 78 -5.56 -11.62 -5.58
CA GLU A 78 -5.38 -12.82 -4.77
C GLU A 78 -4.25 -12.66 -3.74
N GLY A 79 -3.13 -12.02 -4.11
CA GLY A 79 -2.02 -11.78 -3.20
C GLY A 79 -2.36 -10.85 -2.03
N LEU A 80 -3.23 -9.88 -2.26
CA LEU A 80 -3.59 -8.86 -1.27
C LEU A 80 -4.91 -9.14 -0.55
N ALA A 81 -5.74 -10.07 -1.05
CA ALA A 81 -7.06 -10.37 -0.52
C ALA A 81 -7.10 -10.71 0.99
N PRO A 82 -6.12 -11.43 1.57
CA PRO A 82 -6.16 -11.72 3.01
C PRO A 82 -6.22 -10.47 3.88
N LEU A 83 -5.50 -9.42 3.50
CA LEU A 83 -5.47 -8.15 4.22
C LEU A 83 -6.53 -7.17 3.73
N LEU A 84 -6.61 -6.96 2.42
CA LEU A 84 -7.37 -5.85 1.83
C LEU A 84 -8.82 -6.22 1.42
N GLY A 85 -9.17 -7.51 1.44
CA GLY A 85 -10.53 -7.94 1.08
C GLY A 85 -10.97 -7.43 -0.30
N ASN A 86 -12.09 -6.69 -0.33
CA ASN A 86 -12.65 -6.07 -1.54
C ASN A 86 -12.42 -4.54 -1.56
N SER A 87 -11.26 -4.07 -1.12
CA SER A 87 -10.94 -2.64 -1.12
C SER A 87 -10.64 -2.10 -2.53
N VAL A 88 -10.63 -0.79 -2.65
CA VAL A 88 -10.27 -0.03 -3.88
C VAL A 88 -8.94 -0.48 -4.50
N PHE A 89 -8.03 -1.06 -3.73
CA PHE A 89 -6.74 -1.57 -4.22
C PHE A 89 -6.86 -2.86 -5.03
N VAL A 90 -7.95 -3.61 -4.88
CA VAL A 90 -8.11 -4.94 -5.49
C VAL A 90 -9.35 -5.08 -6.35
N THR A 91 -10.30 -4.15 -6.27
CA THR A 91 -11.51 -4.12 -7.07
C THR A 91 -11.28 -3.51 -8.46
N ASN A 92 -12.13 -3.86 -9.42
CA ASN A 92 -12.15 -3.34 -10.78
C ASN A 92 -13.59 -2.97 -11.19
N GLY A 93 -13.72 -2.32 -12.35
CA GLY A 93 -15.00 -1.97 -12.96
C GLY A 93 -15.89 -1.11 -12.07
N GLU A 94 -17.20 -1.33 -12.08
CA GLU A 94 -18.18 -0.50 -11.37
C GLU A 94 -17.99 -0.49 -9.85
N VAL A 95 -17.55 -1.60 -9.25
CA VAL A 95 -17.26 -1.65 -7.81
C VAL A 95 -16.12 -0.69 -7.47
N TRP A 96 -15.05 -0.69 -8.26
CA TRP A 96 -13.93 0.23 -8.07
C TRP A 96 -14.36 1.68 -8.31
N LYS A 97 -15.15 1.97 -9.34
CA LYS A 97 -15.64 3.31 -9.63
C LYS A 97 -16.50 3.84 -8.48
N ALA A 98 -17.43 3.04 -7.97
CA ALA A 98 -18.25 3.40 -6.82
C ALA A 98 -17.41 3.72 -5.57
N GLN A 99 -16.41 2.89 -5.27
CA GLN A 99 -15.49 3.15 -4.16
C GLN A 99 -14.69 4.44 -4.37
N ARG A 100 -14.21 4.73 -5.59
CA ARG A 100 -13.48 5.96 -5.91
C ARG A 100 -14.35 7.20 -5.76
N ARG A 101 -15.61 7.18 -6.22
CA ARG A 101 -16.53 8.31 -6.07
C ARG A 101 -16.74 8.73 -4.60
N ILE A 102 -16.67 7.78 -3.67
CA ILE A 102 -16.78 8.05 -2.23
C ILE A 102 -15.43 8.52 -1.64
N ILE A 103 -14.32 7.91 -2.08
CA ILE A 103 -12.99 8.17 -1.50
C ILE A 103 -12.37 9.47 -2.03
N ASP A 104 -12.47 9.75 -3.33
CA ASP A 104 -11.77 10.85 -3.98
C ASP A 104 -12.08 12.23 -3.35
N PRO A 105 -13.35 12.56 -3.01
CA PRO A 105 -13.66 13.84 -2.36
C PRO A 105 -12.93 14.08 -1.04
N ALA A 106 -12.52 13.03 -0.33
CA ALA A 106 -11.75 13.17 0.90
C ALA A 106 -10.29 13.64 0.67
N PHE A 107 -9.81 13.60 -0.59
CA PHE A 107 -8.45 14.02 -0.97
C PHE A 107 -8.44 15.26 -1.89
N GLU A 108 -9.60 15.81 -2.24
CA GLU A 108 -9.73 16.95 -3.14
C GLU A 108 -9.78 18.30 -2.41
N GLY A 109 -9.63 19.38 -3.20
CA GLY A 109 -9.78 20.75 -2.72
C GLY A 109 -8.70 21.20 -1.74
N GLY A 110 -9.10 21.94 -0.69
CA GLY A 110 -8.22 22.44 0.35
C GLY A 110 -7.80 21.41 1.40
N ARG A 111 -8.27 20.17 1.30
CA ARG A 111 -8.14 19.12 2.32
C ARG A 111 -6.70 18.86 2.76
N LEU A 112 -5.76 18.91 1.82
CA LEU A 112 -4.34 18.75 2.15
C LEU A 112 -3.84 19.84 3.11
N ARG A 113 -4.37 21.07 3.02
CA ARG A 113 -4.03 22.15 3.95
C ARG A 113 -4.62 21.90 5.34
N GLU A 114 -5.82 21.36 5.41
CA GLU A 114 -6.50 21.05 6.67
C GLU A 114 -5.83 19.94 7.45
N ILE A 115 -5.33 18.92 6.78
CA ILE A 115 -4.60 17.81 7.43
C ILE A 115 -3.11 18.09 7.64
N TYR A 116 -2.56 19.19 7.08
CA TYR A 116 -1.15 19.54 7.20
C TYR A 116 -0.67 19.66 8.66
N PRO A 117 -1.40 20.26 9.61
CA PRO A 117 -0.98 20.29 11.01
C PRO A 117 -0.72 18.90 11.59
N ALA A 118 -1.58 17.91 11.30
CA ALA A 118 -1.40 16.53 11.75
C ALA A 118 -0.14 15.88 11.16
N ILE A 119 0.18 16.20 9.89
CA ILE A 119 1.42 15.74 9.24
C ILE A 119 2.63 16.39 9.91
N TRP A 120 2.54 17.69 10.21
CA TRP A 120 3.60 18.43 10.88
C TRP A 120 3.87 17.88 12.29
N ASP A 121 2.84 17.63 13.08
CA ASP A 121 2.97 17.07 14.42
C ASP A 121 3.64 15.68 14.40
N ALA A 122 3.29 14.82 13.44
CA ALA A 122 3.95 13.54 13.26
C ALA A 122 5.44 13.70 12.92
N ALA A 123 5.79 14.69 12.08
CA ALA A 123 7.17 14.99 11.74
C ALA A 123 7.97 15.50 12.94
N VAL A 124 7.40 16.41 13.73
CA VAL A 124 8.02 16.94 14.96
C VAL A 124 8.25 15.81 15.97
N ALA A 125 7.25 14.97 16.20
CA ALA A 125 7.38 13.81 17.08
C ALA A 125 8.47 12.84 16.59
N ALA A 126 8.59 12.65 15.29
CA ALA A 126 9.65 11.82 14.71
C ALA A 126 11.06 12.41 14.91
N VAL A 127 11.21 13.72 14.73
CA VAL A 127 12.48 14.43 14.98
C VAL A 127 12.86 14.29 16.44
N SER A 128 11.92 14.46 17.37
CA SER A 128 12.19 14.28 18.81
C SER A 128 12.72 12.87 19.11
N ARG A 129 12.02 11.82 18.65
CA ARG A 129 12.46 10.42 18.81
C ARG A 129 13.82 10.13 18.18
N LEU A 130 14.12 10.77 17.03
CA LEU A 130 15.41 10.60 16.36
C LEU A 130 16.54 11.33 17.12
N SER A 131 16.24 12.51 17.67
CA SER A 131 17.19 13.29 18.45
C SER A 131 17.64 12.57 19.72
N GLU A 132 16.76 11.81 20.35
CA GLU A 132 17.11 10.95 21.50
C GLU A 132 18.15 9.87 21.18
N LYS A 133 18.20 9.45 19.91
CA LYS A 133 19.15 8.44 19.41
C LYS A 133 20.43 9.07 18.83
N ALA A 134 20.45 10.38 18.66
CA ALA A 134 21.59 11.08 18.07
C ALA A 134 22.84 10.91 18.97
N GLY A 135 23.97 10.60 18.34
CA GLY A 135 25.24 10.37 19.06
C GLY A 135 25.39 9.00 19.70
N GLN A 136 24.37 8.13 19.67
CA GLN A 136 24.43 6.78 20.24
C GLN A 136 24.92 5.71 19.27
N GLY A 137 25.21 6.09 18.01
CA GLY A 137 25.67 5.20 16.94
C GLY A 137 24.82 5.27 15.68
N PRO A 138 25.03 4.36 14.71
CA PRO A 138 24.22 4.29 13.51
C PRO A 138 22.74 4.02 13.77
N VAL A 139 21.84 4.77 13.12
CA VAL A 139 20.40 4.58 13.23
C VAL A 139 19.84 3.94 11.96
N GLU A 140 19.05 2.89 12.13
CA GLU A 140 18.31 2.26 11.02
C GLU A 140 17.14 3.14 10.58
N MET A 141 17.31 3.81 9.46
CA MET A 141 16.34 4.80 8.96
C MET A 141 15.03 4.16 8.46
N GLU A 142 15.05 2.91 7.96
CA GLU A 142 13.83 2.23 7.51
C GLU A 142 12.79 2.11 8.64
N SER A 143 13.24 1.73 9.83
CA SER A 143 12.35 1.66 11.01
C SER A 143 11.79 3.02 11.39
N VAL A 144 12.63 4.08 11.36
CA VAL A 144 12.21 5.45 11.68
C VAL A 144 11.19 5.95 10.66
N THR A 145 11.48 5.84 9.38
CA THR A 145 10.60 6.34 8.30
C THR A 145 9.28 5.58 8.23
N SER A 146 9.30 4.27 8.46
CA SER A 146 8.08 3.45 8.53
C SER A 146 7.18 3.88 9.69
N HIS A 147 7.77 4.18 10.85
CA HIS A 147 7.02 4.66 12.01
C HIS A 147 6.40 6.05 11.75
N VAL A 148 7.17 6.96 11.15
CA VAL A 148 6.66 8.30 10.77
C VAL A 148 5.50 8.19 9.77
N ALA A 149 5.66 7.37 8.74
CA ALA A 149 4.60 7.17 7.75
C ALA A 149 3.31 6.63 8.38
N ALA A 150 3.43 5.67 9.30
CA ALA A 150 2.29 5.14 10.03
C ALA A 150 1.65 6.22 10.93
N ASP A 151 2.45 7.02 11.66
CA ASP A 151 1.96 8.10 12.52
C ASP A 151 1.17 9.14 11.70
N VAL A 152 1.70 9.56 10.55
CA VAL A 152 0.98 10.44 9.62
C VAL A 152 -0.38 9.85 9.22
N ILE A 153 -0.41 8.56 8.84
CA ILE A 153 -1.65 7.90 8.44
C ILE A 153 -2.67 7.87 9.60
N PHE A 154 -2.27 7.49 10.80
CA PHE A 154 -3.19 7.43 11.94
C PHE A 154 -3.71 8.80 12.37
N ARG A 155 -2.84 9.83 12.37
CA ARG A 155 -3.25 11.21 12.70
C ARG A 155 -4.18 11.81 11.65
N THR A 156 -3.92 11.57 10.36
CA THR A 156 -4.74 12.15 9.30
C THR A 156 -6.03 11.36 9.05
N LEU A 157 -6.01 10.05 9.25
CA LEU A 157 -7.16 9.19 8.99
C LEU A 157 -8.11 9.09 10.19
N PHE A 158 -7.56 8.97 11.41
CA PHE A 158 -8.34 8.71 12.61
C PHE A 158 -8.17 9.76 13.74
N SER A 159 -7.38 10.80 13.51
CA SER A 159 -7.06 11.82 14.52
C SER A 159 -6.40 11.27 15.80
N ILE A 160 -5.68 10.14 15.69
CA ILE A 160 -4.96 9.51 16.80
C ILE A 160 -3.46 9.39 16.49
N PRO A 161 -2.56 9.62 17.47
CA PRO A 161 -1.14 9.42 17.29
C PRO A 161 -0.80 7.91 17.26
N ILE A 162 0.37 7.58 16.73
CA ILE A 162 0.85 6.19 16.64
C ILE A 162 1.08 5.56 18.03
N GLU A 163 1.27 6.39 19.06
CA GLU A 163 1.41 5.97 20.46
C GLU A 163 0.08 5.48 21.07
N ASN A 164 -1.05 5.74 20.43
CA ASN A 164 -2.33 5.16 20.82
C ASN A 164 -2.24 3.62 20.77
N GLU A 165 -2.79 2.96 21.77
CA GLU A 165 -2.67 1.50 21.95
C GLU A 165 -3.11 0.72 20.70
N VAL A 166 -4.24 1.10 20.10
CA VAL A 166 -4.78 0.43 18.91
C VAL A 166 -3.89 0.69 17.70
N ALA A 167 -3.45 1.94 17.50
CA ALA A 167 -2.58 2.32 16.39
C ALA A 167 -1.23 1.60 16.46
N ALA A 168 -0.60 1.58 17.64
CA ALA A 168 0.66 0.87 17.88
C ALA A 168 0.52 -0.62 17.60
N LYS A 169 -0.59 -1.23 17.99
CA LYS A 169 -0.87 -2.65 17.75
C LYS A 169 -1.09 -2.95 16.26
N VAL A 170 -1.84 -2.10 15.55
CA VAL A 170 -1.99 -2.22 14.08
C VAL A 170 -0.63 -2.13 13.40
N PHE A 171 0.21 -1.18 13.78
CA PHE A 171 1.54 -1.01 13.21
C PHE A 171 2.45 -2.22 13.47
N SER A 172 2.43 -2.79 14.68
CA SER A 172 3.18 -4.00 15.02
C SER A 172 2.71 -5.21 14.20
N GLU A 173 1.41 -5.45 14.14
CA GLU A 173 0.82 -6.53 13.34
C GLU A 173 1.11 -6.36 11.83
N PHE A 174 1.14 -5.12 11.34
CA PHE A 174 1.49 -4.84 9.94
C PHE A 174 2.95 -5.16 9.63
N LYS A 175 3.89 -4.86 10.53
CA LYS A 175 5.30 -5.29 10.40
C LYS A 175 5.42 -6.81 10.37
N ASP A 176 4.69 -7.50 11.22
CA ASP A 176 4.66 -8.96 11.25
C ASP A 176 4.02 -9.55 9.99
N TYR A 177 2.95 -8.92 9.49
CA TYR A 177 2.35 -9.28 8.22
C TYR A 177 3.36 -9.16 7.08
N GLN A 178 4.05 -8.01 6.95
CA GLN A 178 5.08 -7.81 5.92
C GLN A 178 6.19 -8.86 6.01
N ARG A 179 6.69 -9.16 7.20
CA ARG A 179 7.72 -10.19 7.42
C ARG A 179 7.25 -11.60 7.10
N SER A 180 5.97 -11.88 7.23
CA SER A 180 5.37 -13.17 6.90
C SER A 180 5.14 -13.38 5.41
N GLN A 181 5.18 -12.31 4.60
CA GLN A 181 5.00 -12.39 3.16
C GLN A 181 6.26 -12.95 2.49
N PRO A 182 6.14 -13.93 1.60
CA PRO A 182 7.28 -14.36 0.80
C PRO A 182 7.65 -13.25 -0.19
N ILE A 183 8.94 -12.91 -0.31
CA ILE A 183 9.47 -11.94 -1.28
C ILE A 183 9.01 -12.28 -2.70
N VAL A 184 8.86 -13.57 -3.00
CA VAL A 184 8.28 -14.07 -4.25
C VAL A 184 7.13 -15.01 -3.90
N ASN A 185 5.93 -14.61 -4.19
CA ASN A 185 4.78 -15.50 -4.14
C ASN A 185 4.77 -16.36 -5.42
N ILE A 186 5.39 -17.53 -5.37
CA ILE A 186 5.45 -18.48 -6.50
C ILE A 186 4.04 -18.87 -6.96
N GLY A 187 3.09 -18.98 -6.04
CA GLY A 187 1.69 -19.25 -6.35
C GLY A 187 1.04 -18.15 -7.20
N ALA A 188 1.49 -16.91 -7.07
CA ALA A 188 1.02 -15.80 -7.91
C ALA A 188 1.66 -15.82 -9.32
N LEU A 189 2.79 -16.51 -9.49
CA LEU A 189 3.46 -16.66 -10.80
C LEU A 189 2.91 -17.82 -11.62
N LEU A 190 2.26 -18.81 -11.00
CA LEU A 190 1.68 -19.95 -11.68
C LEU A 190 0.21 -19.67 -12.02
N PRO A 191 -0.26 -20.01 -13.25
CA PRO A 191 -1.67 -19.91 -13.61
C PRO A 191 -2.45 -21.04 -12.92
N MET A 192 -2.77 -20.85 -11.65
CA MET A 192 -3.59 -21.81 -10.93
C MET A 192 -5.07 -21.62 -11.27
N PRO A 193 -5.81 -22.68 -11.51
CA PRO A 193 -7.25 -22.60 -11.75
C PRO A 193 -7.98 -21.86 -10.64
N LYS A 194 -9.04 -21.11 -10.96
CA LYS A 194 -9.80 -20.32 -9.97
C LYS A 194 -10.42 -21.16 -8.84
N TRP A 195 -10.69 -22.43 -9.09
CA TRP A 195 -11.24 -23.39 -8.11
C TRP A 195 -10.19 -23.90 -7.11
N MET A 196 -8.89 -23.74 -7.41
CA MET A 196 -7.82 -24.23 -6.54
C MET A 196 -7.60 -23.28 -5.37
N PRO A 197 -7.69 -23.75 -4.11
CA PRO A 197 -7.48 -22.92 -2.94
C PRO A 197 -6.08 -22.33 -2.91
N ARG A 198 -5.98 -21.05 -2.59
CA ARG A 198 -4.70 -20.36 -2.41
C ARG A 198 -4.17 -20.64 -1.00
N PHE A 199 -2.97 -21.19 -0.95
CA PHE A 199 -2.31 -21.48 0.32
C PHE A 199 -1.55 -20.23 0.79
N PHE A 200 -2.09 -19.57 1.79
CA PHE A 200 -1.36 -18.55 2.55
C PHE A 200 -0.81 -19.18 3.82
N ASN A 201 0.36 -18.72 4.24
CA ASN A 201 0.91 -19.10 5.53
C ASN A 201 -0.11 -18.79 6.65
N LYS A 202 -0.20 -19.67 7.65
CA LYS A 202 -1.09 -19.50 8.81
C LYS A 202 -0.85 -18.13 9.48
N ARG A 203 0.42 -17.76 9.69
CA ARG A 203 0.80 -16.46 10.27
C ARG A 203 0.30 -15.27 9.45
N THR A 204 0.40 -15.33 8.12
CA THR A 204 -0.14 -14.29 7.22
C THR A 204 -1.65 -14.10 7.39
N LYS A 205 -2.41 -15.20 7.52
CA LYS A 205 -3.86 -15.13 7.74
C LYS A 205 -4.22 -14.59 9.12
N GLU A 206 -3.47 -14.96 10.14
CA GLU A 206 -3.67 -14.50 11.52
C GLU A 206 -3.40 -13.01 11.65
N THR A 207 -2.23 -12.54 11.21
CA THR A 207 -1.87 -11.11 11.27
C THR A 207 -2.84 -10.26 10.43
N ALA A 208 -3.22 -10.71 9.24
CA ALA A 208 -4.23 -10.01 8.42
C ALA A 208 -5.59 -9.91 9.13
N ARG A 209 -6.02 -10.98 9.82
CA ARG A 209 -7.26 -10.96 10.61
C ARG A 209 -7.17 -10.01 11.79
N ASN A 210 -6.06 -10.00 12.50
CA ASN A 210 -5.82 -9.11 13.64
C ASN A 210 -5.86 -7.65 13.20
N ILE A 211 -5.15 -7.30 12.11
CA ILE A 211 -5.17 -5.95 11.54
C ILE A 211 -6.60 -5.52 11.18
N ARG A 212 -7.33 -6.38 10.47
CA ARG A 212 -8.72 -6.08 10.08
C ARG A 212 -9.63 -5.90 11.29
N GLY A 213 -9.45 -6.70 12.34
CA GLY A 213 -10.20 -6.56 13.59
C GLY A 213 -9.94 -5.23 14.29
N LEU A 214 -8.68 -4.82 14.37
CA LEU A 214 -8.28 -3.55 14.99
C LEU A 214 -8.77 -2.35 14.17
N ILE A 215 -8.67 -2.39 12.84
CA ILE A 215 -9.22 -1.33 11.98
C ILE A 215 -10.75 -1.28 12.06
N ALA A 216 -11.42 -2.42 12.12
CA ALA A 216 -12.86 -2.47 12.33
C ALA A 216 -13.27 -1.82 13.67
N GLN A 217 -12.51 -2.07 14.74
CA GLN A 217 -12.74 -1.41 16.03
C GLN A 217 -12.68 0.12 15.91
N LEU A 218 -11.63 0.67 15.27
CA LEU A 218 -11.52 2.12 15.02
C LEU A 218 -12.68 2.63 14.16
N THR A 219 -13.08 1.88 13.16
CA THR A 219 -14.19 2.24 12.27
C THR A 219 -15.53 2.26 13.02
N TYR A 220 -15.82 1.27 13.86
CA TYR A 220 -17.02 1.24 14.68
C TYR A 220 -17.05 2.36 15.70
N GLN A 221 -15.94 2.63 16.37
CA GLN A 221 -15.83 3.77 17.28
C GLN A 221 -16.16 5.08 16.55
N ARG A 222 -15.56 5.30 15.36
CA ARG A 222 -15.84 6.49 14.55
C ARG A 222 -17.30 6.58 14.13
N LEU A 223 -17.93 5.47 13.79
CA LEU A 223 -19.37 5.44 13.44
C LEU A 223 -20.23 5.91 14.60
N GLU A 224 -19.94 5.51 15.84
CA GLU A 224 -20.66 5.98 17.03
C GLU A 224 -20.41 7.46 17.28
N GLU A 225 -19.18 7.96 17.11
CA GLU A 225 -18.86 9.38 17.19
C GLU A 225 -19.62 10.21 16.14
N ILE A 226 -19.75 9.71 14.91
CA ILE A 226 -20.55 10.36 13.84
C ILE A 226 -22.02 10.42 14.23
N LYS A 227 -22.60 9.34 14.74
CA LYS A 227 -23.99 9.31 15.21
C LYS A 227 -24.24 10.27 16.37
N ALA A 228 -23.26 10.40 17.26
CA ALA A 228 -23.33 11.32 18.41
C ALA A 228 -23.04 12.78 18.03
N GLY A 229 -22.60 13.07 16.81
CA GLY A 229 -22.21 14.42 16.38
C GLY A 229 -20.89 14.92 17.00
N THR A 230 -20.06 14.02 17.50
CA THR A 230 -18.78 14.31 18.17
C THR A 230 -17.55 13.91 17.36
N ALA A 231 -17.74 13.38 16.16
CA ALA A 231 -16.67 12.91 15.30
C ALA A 231 -15.75 14.08 14.88
N PRO A 232 -14.42 13.91 14.93
CA PRO A 232 -13.49 14.91 14.40
C PRO A 232 -13.60 14.99 12.87
N ASP A 233 -13.23 16.13 12.31
CA ASP A 233 -13.20 16.36 10.86
C ASP A 233 -11.91 15.80 10.24
N ASP A 234 -11.80 14.48 10.17
CA ASP A 234 -10.67 13.76 9.57
C ASP A 234 -11.09 12.94 8.34
N LEU A 235 -10.10 12.26 7.72
CA LEU A 235 -10.34 11.50 6.51
C LEU A 235 -11.34 10.34 6.72
N ALA A 236 -11.31 9.66 7.87
CA ALA A 236 -12.24 8.57 8.15
C ALA A 236 -13.67 9.08 8.24
N THR A 237 -13.91 10.16 8.99
CA THR A 237 -15.23 10.79 9.07
C THR A 237 -15.71 11.23 7.68
N LYS A 238 -14.84 11.88 6.90
CA LYS A 238 -15.18 12.32 5.55
C LYS A 238 -15.57 11.16 4.64
N ILE A 239 -14.76 10.11 4.60
CA ILE A 239 -15.03 8.92 3.77
C ILE A 239 -16.33 8.24 4.21
N MET A 240 -16.57 8.11 5.52
CA MET A 240 -17.75 7.43 6.04
C MET A 240 -19.05 8.22 5.85
N THR A 241 -18.98 9.54 5.75
CA THR A 241 -20.15 10.41 5.56
C THR A 241 -20.38 10.86 4.13
N THR A 242 -19.45 10.62 3.21
CA THR A 242 -19.59 10.98 1.81
C THR A 242 -20.50 9.98 1.09
N PRO A 243 -21.65 10.40 0.54
CA PRO A 243 -22.50 9.53 -0.25
C PRO A 243 -21.93 9.39 -1.67
N ASP A 244 -22.07 8.20 -2.24
CA ASP A 244 -21.88 8.01 -3.68
C ASP A 244 -22.90 8.87 -4.45
N PRO A 245 -22.48 9.79 -5.32
CA PRO A 245 -23.39 10.69 -6.02
C PRO A 245 -24.37 9.96 -6.96
N GLU A 246 -24.10 8.73 -7.37
CA GLU A 246 -25.00 7.95 -8.23
C GLU A 246 -26.02 7.16 -7.44
N THR A 247 -25.68 6.67 -6.25
CA THR A 247 -26.55 5.77 -5.48
C THR A 247 -27.09 6.38 -4.19
N GLY A 248 -26.52 7.51 -3.75
CA GLY A 248 -26.83 8.15 -2.47
C GLY A 248 -26.38 7.35 -1.23
N LYS A 249 -25.65 6.25 -1.42
CA LYS A 249 -25.21 5.38 -0.31
C LYS A 249 -23.80 5.75 0.14
N CYS A 250 -23.60 5.80 1.46
CA CYS A 250 -22.28 5.87 2.07
C CYS A 250 -21.65 4.47 2.15
N PHE A 251 -20.38 4.39 2.53
CA PHE A 251 -19.76 3.13 2.92
C PHE A 251 -20.50 2.53 4.14
N THR A 252 -20.87 1.27 4.04
CA THR A 252 -21.48 0.46 5.11
C THR A 252 -20.49 -0.58 5.61
#